data_2dd8818ae386b0a8f17d0230ac616e20
#
_entry.id   2dd8818ae386b0a8f17d0230ac616e20
#
_cell.length_a   1.000
_cell.length_b   1.000
_cell.length_c   1.000
_cell.angle_alpha   90.00
_cell.angle_beta   90.00
_cell.angle_gamma   90.00
#
_symmetry.space_group_name_H-M   'P 1'
#
loop_
_entity.id
_entity.type
_entity.pdbx_description
1 polymer ?
#
loop_
_entity_poly.entity_id
_entity_poly.type
_entity_poly.pdbx_seq_one_letter_code
_entity_poly.pdbx_strand_id
1 'polypeptide(L)'
;MSVASASEIAERYGRIRDEVGPDVTVVVATKYVTVDELGALAEAGVEVVGENRAQDLERKHASFGDTFRWHFIGHLQSNKVRVANALCELVHSLGSDSAARRLTVPALLEVNLSGEGSKSGVAPEEIAGYVERYAFIRGLMTMPPLSADPEASRPYFRRLRALAGEHGLSEVSMGTSQDYRVAADEGATYVRVGSTIFATDRG
;
A
#
# COMPACT_ATOMS: atom_id res chain seq x y z
N MET A 1 7.30 -3.61 -24.22
CA MET A 1 8.41 -3.85 -23.25
C MET A 1 8.29 -5.29 -22.81
N SER A 2 9.39 -6.06 -22.75
CA SER A 2 9.32 -7.44 -22.23
C SER A 2 8.97 -7.35 -20.75
N VAL A 3 7.89 -8.00 -20.35
CA VAL A 3 7.50 -8.13 -18.94
C VAL A 3 8.44 -9.13 -18.29
N ALA A 4 8.78 -8.94 -17.03
CA ALA A 4 9.56 -9.91 -16.29
C ALA A 4 8.82 -11.25 -16.27
N SER A 5 9.54 -12.35 -16.44
CA SER A 5 8.97 -13.71 -16.36
C SER A 5 8.49 -14.03 -14.95
N ALA A 6 7.60 -15.00 -14.82
CA ALA A 6 7.14 -15.46 -13.50
C ALA A 6 8.31 -15.89 -12.58
N SER A 7 9.36 -16.53 -13.15
CA SER A 7 10.56 -16.91 -12.41
C SER A 7 11.34 -15.71 -11.88
N GLU A 8 11.54 -14.66 -12.70
CA GLU A 8 12.21 -13.44 -12.27
C GLU A 8 11.41 -12.67 -11.22
N ILE A 9 10.08 -12.66 -11.38
CA ILE A 9 9.16 -12.08 -10.38
C ILE A 9 9.25 -12.85 -9.06
N ALA A 10 9.21 -14.19 -9.10
CA ALA A 10 9.30 -15.04 -7.92
C ALA A 10 10.61 -14.83 -7.16
N GLU A 11 11.74 -14.75 -7.85
CA GLU A 11 13.03 -14.48 -7.25
C GLU A 11 13.07 -13.12 -6.54
N ARG A 12 12.60 -12.07 -7.23
CA ARG A 12 12.60 -10.70 -6.66
C ARG A 12 11.62 -10.57 -5.50
N TYR A 13 10.43 -11.15 -5.64
CA TYR A 13 9.42 -11.16 -4.58
C TYR A 13 9.91 -11.93 -3.35
N GLY A 14 10.51 -13.10 -3.54
CA GLY A 14 11.12 -13.89 -2.47
C GLY A 14 12.21 -13.12 -1.74
N ARG A 15 13.14 -12.51 -2.48
CA ARG A 15 14.20 -11.67 -1.90
C ARG A 15 13.63 -10.51 -1.06
N ILE A 16 12.60 -9.81 -1.55
CA ILE A 16 11.99 -8.71 -0.79
C ILE A 16 11.34 -9.24 0.50
N ARG A 17 10.65 -10.38 0.43
CA ARG A 17 10.06 -11.02 1.63
C ARG A 17 11.11 -11.38 2.66
N ASP A 18 12.24 -11.94 2.23
CA ASP A 18 13.35 -12.28 3.13
C ASP A 18 13.96 -11.03 3.78
N GLU A 19 14.10 -9.94 3.01
CA GLU A 19 14.67 -8.67 3.48
C GLU A 19 13.77 -7.92 4.47
N VAL A 20 12.44 -8.01 4.34
CA VAL A 20 11.51 -7.32 5.24
C VAL A 20 11.08 -8.17 6.44
N GLY A 21 11.27 -9.48 6.36
CA GLY A 21 10.91 -10.43 7.40
C GLY A 21 9.45 -10.92 7.36
N PRO A 22 9.12 -11.94 8.17
CA PRO A 22 7.85 -12.66 8.09
C PRO A 22 6.63 -11.86 8.55
N ASP A 23 6.84 -10.83 9.37
CA ASP A 23 5.77 -10.01 9.94
C ASP A 23 5.31 -8.87 9.03
N VAL A 24 5.98 -8.71 7.86
CA VAL A 24 5.71 -7.64 6.91
C VAL A 24 5.04 -8.20 5.65
N THR A 25 3.84 -7.72 5.36
CA THR A 25 3.14 -8.04 4.12
C THR A 25 3.68 -7.21 2.95
N VAL A 26 4.14 -7.89 1.92
CA VAL A 26 4.58 -7.26 0.67
C VAL A 26 3.38 -7.09 -0.26
N VAL A 27 2.94 -5.86 -0.48
CA VAL A 27 1.89 -5.49 -1.43
C VAL A 27 2.52 -5.14 -2.77
N VAL A 28 2.25 -5.94 -3.79
CA VAL A 28 2.77 -5.68 -5.14
C VAL A 28 1.88 -4.67 -5.86
N ALA A 29 2.42 -3.48 -6.13
CA ALA A 29 1.69 -2.39 -6.80
C ALA A 29 1.57 -2.69 -8.31
N THR A 30 0.35 -2.91 -8.78
CA THR A 30 0.06 -3.36 -10.15
C THR A 30 -0.41 -2.24 -11.09
N LYS A 31 -0.28 -0.98 -10.71
CA LYS A 31 -0.79 0.19 -11.47
C LYS A 31 -0.36 0.28 -12.95
N TYR A 32 0.76 -0.36 -13.30
CA TYR A 32 1.29 -0.40 -14.68
C TYR A 32 1.26 -1.79 -15.30
N VAL A 33 0.71 -2.77 -14.58
CA VAL A 33 0.58 -4.17 -15.03
C VAL A 33 -0.73 -4.33 -15.77
N THR A 34 -0.69 -4.95 -16.94
CA THR A 34 -1.90 -5.29 -17.70
C THR A 34 -2.59 -6.52 -17.10
N VAL A 35 -3.81 -6.83 -17.56
CA VAL A 35 -4.52 -8.04 -17.13
C VAL A 35 -3.73 -9.30 -17.53
N ASP A 36 -3.16 -9.33 -18.73
CA ASP A 36 -2.40 -10.48 -19.24
C ASP A 36 -1.12 -10.73 -18.41
N GLU A 37 -0.52 -9.66 -17.89
CA GLU A 37 0.70 -9.73 -17.07
C GLU A 37 0.45 -10.18 -15.63
N LEU A 38 -0.79 -10.09 -15.13
CA LEU A 38 -1.14 -10.56 -13.78
C LEU A 38 -0.98 -12.07 -13.61
N GLY A 39 -1.10 -12.84 -14.70
CA GLY A 39 -0.86 -14.29 -14.66
C GLY A 39 0.53 -14.64 -14.14
N ALA A 40 1.55 -13.89 -14.57
CA ALA A 40 2.93 -14.10 -14.12
C ALA A 40 3.10 -13.82 -12.61
N LEU A 41 2.34 -12.87 -12.03
CA LEU A 41 2.34 -12.65 -10.58
C LEU A 41 1.72 -13.83 -9.82
N ALA A 42 0.63 -14.40 -10.33
CA ALA A 42 -0.01 -15.57 -9.73
C ALA A 42 0.93 -16.80 -9.78
N GLU A 43 1.55 -17.06 -10.93
CA GLU A 43 2.54 -18.13 -11.09
C GLU A 43 3.78 -17.92 -10.19
N ALA A 44 4.16 -16.67 -9.94
CA ALA A 44 5.26 -16.32 -9.05
C ALA A 44 4.91 -16.44 -7.55
N GLY A 45 3.67 -16.78 -7.20
CA GLY A 45 3.23 -16.92 -5.82
C GLY A 45 3.00 -15.59 -5.10
N VAL A 46 2.74 -14.50 -5.83
CA VAL A 46 2.33 -13.22 -5.23
C VAL A 46 0.93 -13.38 -4.67
N GLU A 47 0.76 -13.05 -3.39
CA GLU A 47 -0.52 -13.20 -2.69
C GLU A 47 -1.32 -11.89 -2.65
N VAL A 48 -0.64 -10.75 -2.41
CA VAL A 48 -1.28 -9.46 -2.18
C VAL A 48 -0.90 -8.47 -3.27
N VAL A 49 -1.90 -7.92 -3.92
CA VAL A 49 -1.74 -6.91 -4.98
C VAL A 49 -2.42 -5.61 -4.60
N GLY A 50 -1.85 -4.48 -5.02
CA GLY A 50 -2.36 -3.16 -4.75
C GLY A 50 -2.68 -2.37 -6.01
N GLU A 51 -3.89 -1.83 -6.09
CA GLU A 51 -4.34 -0.99 -7.20
C GLU A 51 -4.53 0.47 -6.80
N ASN A 52 -4.22 1.35 -7.75
CA ASN A 52 -4.33 2.79 -7.56
C ASN A 52 -5.64 3.38 -8.11
N ARG A 53 -6.30 2.71 -9.05
CA ARG A 53 -7.48 3.19 -9.75
C ARG A 53 -8.61 2.18 -9.66
N ALA A 54 -9.80 2.64 -9.29
CA ALA A 54 -10.97 1.78 -9.15
C ALA A 54 -11.34 1.03 -10.44
N GLN A 55 -11.22 1.68 -11.61
CA GLN A 55 -11.52 1.05 -12.89
C GLN A 55 -10.52 -0.06 -13.24
N ASP A 56 -9.24 0.11 -12.90
CA ASP A 56 -8.22 -0.92 -13.12
C ASP A 56 -8.45 -2.09 -12.17
N LEU A 57 -8.81 -1.81 -10.92
CA LEU A 57 -9.21 -2.80 -9.93
C LEU A 57 -10.41 -3.64 -10.43
N GLU A 58 -11.50 -3.01 -10.88
CA GLU A 58 -12.69 -3.72 -11.39
C GLU A 58 -12.31 -4.65 -12.55
N ARG A 59 -11.53 -4.13 -13.53
CA ARG A 59 -11.14 -4.92 -14.71
C ARG A 59 -10.25 -6.10 -14.35
N LYS A 60 -9.26 -5.91 -13.47
CA LYS A 60 -8.31 -6.96 -13.06
C LYS A 60 -8.95 -7.98 -12.15
N HIS A 61 -9.77 -7.53 -11.21
CA HIS A 61 -10.52 -8.42 -10.34
C HIS A 61 -11.51 -9.29 -11.13
N ALA A 62 -12.14 -8.77 -12.18
CA ALA A 62 -13.03 -9.56 -13.03
C ALA A 62 -12.32 -10.75 -13.70
N SER A 63 -11.01 -10.67 -13.93
CA SER A 63 -10.22 -11.74 -14.55
C SER A 63 -9.55 -12.68 -13.54
N PHE A 64 -9.21 -12.20 -12.35
CA PHE A 64 -8.42 -12.95 -11.37
C PHE A 64 -9.15 -13.20 -10.05
N GLY A 65 -10.24 -12.50 -9.75
CA GLY A 65 -11.07 -12.74 -8.57
C GLY A 65 -10.26 -12.96 -7.29
N ASP A 66 -10.53 -14.08 -6.62
CA ASP A 66 -9.89 -14.46 -5.36
C ASP A 66 -8.48 -15.06 -5.52
N THR A 67 -7.90 -15.03 -6.72
CA THR A 67 -6.49 -15.42 -6.92
C THR A 67 -5.55 -14.54 -6.10
N PHE A 68 -5.91 -13.28 -5.90
CA PHE A 68 -5.16 -12.33 -5.09
C PHE A 68 -6.02 -11.75 -3.98
N ARG A 69 -5.37 -11.36 -2.89
CA ARG A 69 -5.92 -10.44 -1.90
C ARG A 69 -5.73 -9.01 -2.44
N TRP A 70 -6.84 -8.32 -2.68
CA TRP A 70 -6.82 -7.00 -3.33
C TRP A 70 -6.79 -5.87 -2.31
N HIS A 71 -5.79 -5.01 -2.42
CA HIS A 71 -5.69 -3.80 -1.62
C HIS A 71 -5.85 -2.54 -2.51
N PHE A 72 -6.49 -1.51 -1.99
CA PHE A 72 -6.53 -0.21 -2.64
C PHE A 72 -5.47 0.70 -2.05
N ILE A 73 -4.53 1.18 -2.88
CA ILE A 73 -3.35 1.93 -2.45
C ILE A 73 -3.23 3.32 -3.10
N GLY A 74 -4.17 3.70 -3.97
CA GLY A 74 -4.24 5.02 -4.60
C GLY A 74 -5.20 5.96 -3.89
N HIS A 75 -5.27 7.22 -4.30
CA HIS A 75 -6.19 8.20 -3.71
C HIS A 75 -7.66 7.75 -3.87
N LEU A 76 -8.33 7.51 -2.73
CA LEU A 76 -9.71 7.02 -2.71
C LEU A 76 -10.70 8.19 -2.73
N GLN A 77 -11.24 8.47 -3.90
CA GLN A 77 -12.35 9.40 -4.06
C GLN A 77 -13.66 8.80 -3.51
N SER A 78 -14.50 9.61 -2.87
CA SER A 78 -15.75 9.16 -2.26
C SER A 78 -16.73 8.47 -3.22
N ASN A 79 -16.73 8.84 -4.52
CA ASN A 79 -17.54 8.19 -5.55
C ASN A 79 -17.00 6.82 -6.00
N LYS A 80 -15.79 6.45 -5.61
CA LYS A 80 -15.14 5.17 -5.93
C LYS A 80 -15.17 4.18 -4.75
N VAL A 81 -15.61 4.61 -3.57
CA VAL A 81 -15.65 3.78 -2.35
C VAL A 81 -16.47 2.50 -2.57
N ARG A 82 -17.55 2.55 -3.37
CA ARG A 82 -18.35 1.36 -3.69
C ARG A 82 -17.52 0.22 -4.28
N VAL A 83 -16.53 0.55 -5.12
CA VAL A 83 -15.64 -0.45 -5.73
C VAL A 83 -14.71 -1.04 -4.69
N ALA A 84 -14.10 -0.21 -3.85
CA ALA A 84 -13.26 -0.67 -2.76
C ALA A 84 -14.01 -1.58 -1.78
N ASN A 85 -15.24 -1.21 -1.39
CA ASN A 85 -16.10 -2.02 -0.52
C ASN A 85 -16.45 -3.40 -1.10
N ALA A 86 -16.56 -3.50 -2.42
CA ALA A 86 -16.94 -4.75 -3.07
C ALA A 86 -15.75 -5.68 -3.34
N LEU A 87 -14.55 -5.14 -3.54
CA LEU A 87 -13.44 -5.87 -4.12
C LEU A 87 -12.16 -5.89 -3.28
N CYS A 88 -12.03 -5.01 -2.28
CA CYS A 88 -10.80 -4.90 -1.50
C CYS A 88 -10.94 -5.52 -0.12
N GLU A 89 -9.86 -6.16 0.33
CA GLU A 89 -9.69 -6.57 1.72
C GLU A 89 -9.27 -5.40 2.61
N LEU A 90 -8.44 -4.49 2.08
CA LEU A 90 -7.90 -3.36 2.82
C LEU A 90 -7.72 -2.13 1.91
N VAL A 91 -8.05 -0.96 2.45
CA VAL A 91 -7.74 0.35 1.85
C VAL A 91 -6.59 0.99 2.62
N HIS A 92 -5.47 1.32 1.94
CA HIS A 92 -4.31 1.95 2.59
C HIS A 92 -4.37 3.47 2.64
N SER A 93 -5.21 4.08 1.83
CA SER A 93 -5.16 5.51 1.48
C SER A 93 -6.44 6.25 1.84
N LEU A 94 -7.00 5.95 3.02
CA LEU A 94 -8.14 6.71 3.52
C LEU A 94 -7.67 8.10 3.96
N GLY A 95 -8.00 9.13 3.19
CA GLY A 95 -7.51 10.50 3.42
C GLY A 95 -8.62 11.55 3.54
N SER A 96 -9.91 11.14 3.64
CA SER A 96 -11.01 12.10 3.75
C SER A 96 -12.22 11.55 4.49
N ASP A 97 -12.90 12.42 5.24
CA ASP A 97 -14.14 12.11 5.94
C ASP A 97 -15.27 11.71 4.97
N SER A 98 -15.31 12.30 3.78
CA SER A 98 -16.30 11.96 2.75
C SER A 98 -16.17 10.53 2.21
N ALA A 99 -14.95 9.99 2.16
CA ALA A 99 -14.70 8.60 1.84
C ALA A 99 -14.99 7.70 3.06
N ALA A 100 -14.51 8.10 4.27
CA ALA A 100 -14.69 7.35 5.50
C ALA A 100 -16.15 7.04 5.81
N ARG A 101 -17.06 8.00 5.64
CA ARG A 101 -18.51 7.82 5.87
C ARG A 101 -19.16 6.75 5.00
N ARG A 102 -18.54 6.33 3.91
CA ARG A 102 -19.06 5.37 2.94
C ARG A 102 -18.30 4.05 2.93
N LEU A 103 -17.12 4.02 3.56
CA LEU A 103 -16.27 2.84 3.59
C LEU A 103 -16.77 1.85 4.63
N THR A 104 -16.78 0.56 4.24
CA THR A 104 -17.22 -0.55 5.10
C THR A 104 -16.15 -1.63 5.30
N VAL A 105 -15.10 -1.60 4.48
CA VAL A 105 -13.96 -2.52 4.62
C VAL A 105 -12.88 -1.91 5.51
N PRO A 106 -11.99 -2.72 6.09
CA PRO A 106 -10.84 -2.23 6.85
C PRO A 106 -10.02 -1.19 6.11
N ALA A 107 -9.48 -0.20 6.84
CA ALA A 107 -8.66 0.84 6.24
C ALA A 107 -7.50 1.27 7.14
N LEU A 108 -6.46 1.80 6.48
CA LEU A 108 -5.40 2.57 7.10
C LEU A 108 -5.62 4.05 6.76
N LEU A 109 -5.52 4.91 7.76
CA LEU A 109 -5.66 6.34 7.59
C LEU A 109 -4.36 6.92 7.01
N GLU A 110 -4.47 7.60 5.88
CA GLU A 110 -3.32 8.28 5.27
C GLU A 110 -3.00 9.55 6.04
N VAL A 111 -1.76 9.66 6.54
CA VAL A 111 -1.30 10.79 7.35
C VAL A 111 -0.25 11.60 6.58
N ASN A 112 -0.49 12.89 6.43
CA ASN A 112 0.45 13.83 5.85
C ASN A 112 1.48 14.26 6.90
N LEU A 113 2.65 13.66 6.86
CA LEU A 113 3.76 13.99 7.77
C LEU A 113 4.75 15.01 7.19
N SER A 114 4.59 15.40 5.91
CA SER A 114 5.49 16.36 5.27
C SER A 114 5.12 17.81 5.56
N GLY A 115 3.88 18.07 5.99
CA GLY A 115 3.35 19.42 6.14
C GLY A 115 3.06 20.15 4.83
N GLU A 116 3.27 19.48 3.68
CA GLU A 116 2.98 20.08 2.38
C GLU A 116 1.47 20.06 2.12
N GLY A 117 0.84 21.22 1.98
CA GLY A 117 -0.62 21.34 1.76
C GLY A 117 -1.11 20.73 0.44
N SER A 118 -0.21 20.40 -0.48
CA SER A 118 -0.52 19.73 -1.76
C SER A 118 -0.59 18.20 -1.66
N LYS A 119 -0.13 17.59 -0.54
CA LYS A 119 -0.16 16.16 -0.34
C LYS A 119 -1.46 15.70 0.28
N SER A 120 -1.89 14.51 -0.14
CA SER A 120 -3.05 13.81 0.44
C SER A 120 -2.78 13.38 1.89
N GLY A 121 -3.84 13.03 2.58
CA GLY A 121 -3.81 12.56 3.96
C GLY A 121 -4.31 13.60 4.96
N VAL A 122 -4.63 13.13 6.14
CA VAL A 122 -5.06 13.96 7.28
C VAL A 122 -3.86 14.50 8.05
N ALA A 123 -4.03 15.59 8.78
CA ALA A 123 -3.01 16.06 9.70
C ALA A 123 -2.90 15.12 10.92
N PRO A 124 -1.72 15.01 11.55
CA PRO A 124 -1.55 14.16 12.75
C PRO A 124 -2.56 14.42 13.86
N GLU A 125 -2.95 15.66 14.04
CA GLU A 125 -3.90 16.11 15.06
C GLU A 125 -5.34 15.60 14.82
N GLU A 126 -5.65 15.20 13.59
CA GLU A 126 -6.97 14.70 13.21
C GLU A 126 -7.15 13.18 13.48
N ILE A 127 -6.05 12.42 13.68
CA ILE A 127 -6.05 10.96 13.81
C ILE A 127 -7.04 10.52 14.90
N ALA A 128 -6.98 11.10 16.09
CA ALA A 128 -7.84 10.74 17.22
C ALA A 128 -9.33 10.79 16.83
N GLY A 129 -9.74 11.88 16.20
CA GLY A 129 -11.13 12.06 15.77
C GLY A 129 -11.59 11.08 14.70
N TYR A 130 -10.68 10.60 13.84
CA TYR A 130 -11.00 9.54 12.87
C TYR A 130 -11.12 8.17 13.55
N VAL A 131 -10.16 7.80 14.40
CA VAL A 131 -10.15 6.51 15.10
C VAL A 131 -11.36 6.37 16.02
N GLU A 132 -11.76 7.43 16.69
CA GLU A 132 -12.95 7.45 17.55
C GLU A 132 -14.24 7.23 16.74
N ARG A 133 -14.35 7.82 15.55
CA ARG A 133 -15.57 7.76 14.72
C ARG A 133 -15.67 6.50 13.86
N TYR A 134 -14.54 5.90 13.48
CA TYR A 134 -14.49 4.85 12.46
C TYR A 134 -13.73 3.62 12.94
N ALA A 135 -14.43 2.66 13.56
CA ALA A 135 -13.87 1.44 14.13
C ALA A 135 -13.19 0.50 13.10
N PHE A 136 -13.40 0.71 11.81
CA PHE A 136 -12.75 -0.06 10.75
C PHE A 136 -11.31 0.43 10.44
N ILE A 137 -10.87 1.53 11.05
CA ILE A 137 -9.48 2.00 10.92
C ILE A 137 -8.59 1.10 11.79
N ARG A 138 -7.67 0.38 11.15
CA ARG A 138 -6.77 -0.57 11.81
C ARG A 138 -5.36 -0.03 12.01
N GLY A 139 -5.01 1.03 11.28
CA GLY A 139 -3.64 1.53 11.26
C GLY A 139 -3.49 2.83 10.50
N LEU A 140 -2.24 3.17 10.24
CA LEU A 140 -1.84 4.39 9.57
C LEU A 140 -1.03 4.10 8.29
N MET A 141 -1.05 5.04 7.36
CA MET A 141 -0.23 5.01 6.14
C MET A 141 0.42 6.38 5.92
N THR A 142 1.61 6.40 5.36
CA THR A 142 2.24 7.64 4.87
C THR A 142 3.02 7.44 3.57
N MET A 143 3.18 8.55 2.86
CA MET A 143 4.05 8.68 1.69
C MET A 143 5.02 9.85 1.93
N PRO A 144 6.27 9.58 2.34
CA PRO A 144 7.28 10.62 2.49
C PRO A 144 7.55 11.39 1.20
N PRO A 145 8.20 12.55 1.24
CA PRO A 145 8.74 13.20 0.06
C PRO A 145 9.70 12.27 -0.69
N LEU A 146 9.66 12.32 -2.03
CA LEU A 146 10.56 11.53 -2.85
C LEU A 146 12.01 11.97 -2.61
N SER A 147 12.89 11.02 -2.33
CA SER A 147 14.32 11.24 -2.17
C SER A 147 15.13 10.16 -2.88
N ALA A 148 16.31 10.49 -3.38
CA ALA A 148 17.25 9.51 -3.89
C ALA A 148 17.94 8.72 -2.74
N ASP A 149 17.97 9.29 -1.54
CA ASP A 149 18.48 8.63 -0.33
C ASP A 149 17.31 7.96 0.42
N PRO A 150 17.28 6.61 0.53
CA PRO A 150 16.25 5.89 1.28
C PRO A 150 16.17 6.30 2.75
N GLU A 151 17.32 6.65 3.36
CA GLU A 151 17.39 7.06 4.77
C GLU A 151 16.65 8.36 5.07
N ALA A 152 16.43 9.20 4.06
CA ALA A 152 15.62 10.42 4.21
C ALA A 152 14.16 10.12 4.61
N SER A 153 13.66 8.91 4.37
CA SER A 153 12.31 8.47 4.76
C SER A 153 12.23 8.04 6.24
N ARG A 154 13.35 7.67 6.87
CA ARG A 154 13.39 7.10 8.22
C ARG A 154 12.69 7.98 9.28
N PRO A 155 12.89 9.30 9.34
CA PRO A 155 12.20 10.14 10.33
C PRO A 155 10.67 10.10 10.19
N TYR A 156 10.15 10.02 8.96
CA TYR A 156 8.72 9.92 8.68
C TYR A 156 8.16 8.56 9.11
N PHE A 157 8.88 7.47 8.85
CA PHE A 157 8.47 6.12 9.22
C PHE A 157 8.44 5.95 10.74
N ARG A 158 9.48 6.41 11.42
CA ARG A 158 9.54 6.42 12.88
C ARG A 158 8.40 7.22 13.50
N ARG A 159 8.09 8.41 12.94
CA ARG A 159 6.97 9.23 13.41
C ARG A 159 5.63 8.56 13.18
N LEU A 160 5.41 7.94 12.01
CA LEU A 160 4.17 7.20 11.73
C LEU A 160 3.98 6.04 12.70
N ARG A 161 5.05 5.26 12.97
CA ARG A 161 5.00 4.15 13.93
C ARG A 161 4.67 4.62 15.34
N ALA A 162 5.26 5.73 15.77
CA ALA A 162 4.95 6.33 17.08
C ALA A 162 3.48 6.74 17.18
N LEU A 163 2.97 7.47 16.16
CA LEU A 163 1.56 7.87 16.09
C LEU A 163 0.60 6.67 16.11
N ALA A 164 0.91 5.60 15.40
CA ALA A 164 0.10 4.39 15.46
C ALA A 164 0.02 3.83 16.88
N GLY A 165 1.16 3.76 17.60
CA GLY A 165 1.21 3.33 18.99
C GLY A 165 0.45 4.26 19.94
N GLU A 166 0.57 5.59 19.77
CA GLU A 166 -0.15 6.60 20.56
C GLU A 166 -1.68 6.43 20.47
N HIS A 167 -2.18 5.92 19.33
CA HIS A 167 -3.61 5.71 19.09
C HIS A 167 -4.05 4.23 19.21
N GLY A 168 -3.20 3.33 19.71
CA GLY A 168 -3.53 1.91 19.88
C GLY A 168 -3.71 1.14 18.57
N LEU A 169 -3.12 1.64 17.46
CA LEU A 169 -3.19 1.03 16.15
C LEU A 169 -1.96 0.15 15.91
N SER A 170 -2.18 -1.06 15.36
CA SER A 170 -1.12 -2.04 15.15
C SER A 170 -0.54 -2.03 13.73
N GLU A 171 -1.35 -1.66 12.74
CA GLU A 171 -0.99 -1.77 11.33
C GLU A 171 -0.36 -0.47 10.80
N VAL A 172 0.78 -0.59 10.09
CA VAL A 172 1.51 0.55 9.53
C VAL A 172 1.94 0.25 8.11
N SER A 173 1.39 1.01 7.15
CA SER A 173 1.76 0.91 5.73
C SER A 173 2.71 2.04 5.35
N MET A 174 3.95 1.70 5.12
CA MET A 174 5.00 2.63 4.74
C MET A 174 6.09 1.90 3.97
N GLY A 175 6.88 2.64 3.18
CA GLY A 175 7.90 2.06 2.32
C GLY A 175 7.40 1.66 0.93
N THR A 176 8.22 1.99 -0.05
CA THR A 176 8.03 1.70 -1.48
C THR A 176 9.28 1.02 -2.02
N SER A 177 9.35 0.79 -3.32
CA SER A 177 10.51 0.17 -3.98
C SER A 177 11.88 0.80 -3.62
N GLN A 178 11.90 2.06 -3.19
CA GLN A 178 13.14 2.76 -2.87
C GLN A 178 13.56 2.61 -1.40
N ASP A 179 12.60 2.50 -0.49
CA ASP A 179 12.82 2.66 0.95
C ASP A 179 12.16 1.57 1.82
N TYR A 180 11.68 0.47 1.22
CA TYR A 180 10.98 -0.60 1.95
C TYR A 180 11.83 -1.27 3.05
N ARG A 181 13.18 -1.34 2.89
CA ARG A 181 14.08 -1.87 3.93
C ARG A 181 14.09 -0.97 5.15
N VAL A 182 14.22 0.35 4.91
CA VAL A 182 14.16 1.35 5.98
C VAL A 182 12.80 1.32 6.68
N ALA A 183 11.72 1.11 5.91
CA ALA A 183 10.38 0.98 6.47
C ALA A 183 10.24 -0.28 7.34
N ALA A 184 10.79 -1.42 6.90
CA ALA A 184 10.80 -2.66 7.69
C ALA A 184 11.57 -2.48 9.01
N ASP A 185 12.76 -1.85 8.98
CA ASP A 185 13.55 -1.52 10.17
C ASP A 185 12.76 -0.68 11.19
N GLU A 186 11.91 0.24 10.71
CA GLU A 186 11.07 1.12 11.56
C GLU A 186 9.70 0.51 11.88
N GLY A 187 9.49 -0.80 11.61
CA GLY A 187 8.33 -1.56 12.04
C GLY A 187 7.10 -1.42 11.13
N ALA A 188 7.30 -1.33 9.81
CA ALA A 188 6.22 -1.47 8.85
C ALA A 188 5.54 -2.83 8.99
N THR A 189 4.22 -2.88 8.83
CA THR A 189 3.46 -4.13 8.66
C THR A 189 3.08 -4.37 7.20
N TYR A 190 3.11 -3.32 6.39
CA TYR A 190 2.93 -3.39 4.93
C TYR A 190 3.98 -2.52 4.24
N VAL A 191 4.61 -3.09 3.19
CA VAL A 191 5.41 -2.35 2.20
C VAL A 191 4.75 -2.44 0.83
N ARG A 192 4.86 -1.39 0.01
CA ARG A 192 4.21 -1.32 -1.31
C ARG A 192 5.27 -1.22 -2.40
N VAL A 193 5.54 -2.32 -3.07
CA VAL A 193 6.61 -2.42 -4.05
C VAL A 193 6.06 -2.61 -5.47
N GLY A 194 6.68 -1.98 -6.43
CA GLY A 194 6.29 -2.09 -7.85
C GLY A 194 7.52 -2.19 -8.75
N SER A 195 8.24 -1.10 -8.94
CA SER A 195 9.39 -1.07 -9.86
C SER A 195 10.44 -2.13 -9.57
N THR A 196 10.69 -2.45 -8.31
CA THR A 196 11.65 -3.51 -7.91
C THR A 196 11.21 -4.91 -8.36
N ILE A 197 9.92 -5.15 -8.50
CA ILE A 197 9.37 -6.43 -8.98
C ILE A 197 9.48 -6.54 -10.51
N PHE A 198 9.16 -5.43 -11.22
CA PHE A 198 8.98 -5.43 -12.67
C PHE A 198 10.19 -4.88 -13.45
N ALA A 199 11.21 -4.35 -12.76
CA ALA A 199 12.41 -3.85 -13.44
C ALA A 199 13.02 -4.97 -14.29
N THR A 200 13.09 -4.76 -15.61
CA THR A 200 13.93 -5.60 -16.46
C THR A 200 15.36 -5.13 -16.27
N ASP A 201 16.28 -6.04 -15.93
CA ASP A 201 17.71 -5.75 -15.92
C ASP A 201 18.07 -5.31 -17.36
N ARG A 202 18.17 -4.00 -17.55
CA ARG A 202 18.86 -3.48 -18.73
C ARG A 202 20.32 -3.42 -18.35
N GLY A 203 21.07 -4.41 -18.88
CA GLY A 203 22.53 -4.36 -18.91
C GLY A 203 23.03 -3.09 -19.64
#